data_6a640c961a5f7e89b52414a45ab3f286
#
_entry.id   6a640c961a5f7e89b52414a45ab3f286
#
_cell.length_a   1.000
_cell.length_b   1.000
_cell.length_c   1.000
_cell.angle_alpha   90.00
_cell.angle_beta   90.00
_cell.angle_gamma   90.00
#
_symmetry.space_group_name_H-M   'P 1'
#
loop_
_entity.id
_entity.type
_entity.pdbx_description
1 polymer ?
#
loop_
_entity_poly.entity_id
_entity_poly.type
_entity_poly.pdbx_seq_one_letter_code
_entity_poly.pdbx_strand_id
1 'polypeptide(L)'
;IGRGISDNKGAVILSLYAAAFLARSGRPLNYGIRVMMGCDEECGMHDVPYYLERNPEPIFCFTPDVDFPVSIGEKGMYAGGVFSSAPVFTSISSFAAGNASNSIPGRASCVVHAPGKSFKETKGITVTPKEDGSFLVEAQGIGGHAAHPDGKHNAIGILTDFLLDNGIGDADERQFLELLHKIHSNAYGEGLGIACTGKLLGQLTSIGGIISQEGGVVRQDMNIRYPECVSGEELKKALSKVAAAHNAQFGGGEILEPFYISPDSPAIKVLLSAYTEITGHPAEAYTMFGGTYARRFKNAVGFGPGDDYTPRPSFVASDHAPNEASYIPSLKEALKVYILALWQLQDLAAEELRGR
;
A
#
# COMPACT_ATOMS: atom_id res chain seq x y z
N ILE A 1 -24.09 -9.95 1.80
CA ILE A 1 -22.77 -10.55 2.08
C ILE A 1 -22.38 -11.38 0.87
N GLY A 2 -21.14 -11.22 0.43
CA GLY A 2 -20.58 -12.02 -0.67
C GLY A 2 -19.19 -11.54 -1.07
N ARG A 3 -18.32 -12.46 -1.47
CA ARG A 3 -16.99 -12.12 -1.96
C ARG A 3 -17.06 -11.23 -3.19
N GLY A 4 -16.35 -10.09 -3.16
CA GLY A 4 -16.29 -9.12 -4.24
C GLY A 4 -17.53 -8.21 -4.33
N ILE A 5 -18.42 -8.21 -3.33
CA ILE A 5 -19.60 -7.32 -3.36
C ILE A 5 -19.19 -5.87 -3.09
N SER A 6 -18.22 -5.65 -2.22
CA SER A 6 -17.60 -4.36 -1.95
C SER A 6 -16.49 -4.11 -2.96
N ASP A 7 -15.56 -5.04 -3.05
CA ASP A 7 -14.36 -4.98 -3.87
C ASP A 7 -14.35 -6.12 -4.90
N ASN A 8 -14.83 -5.88 -6.17
CA ASN A 8 -15.39 -4.63 -6.65
C ASN A 8 -16.64 -4.86 -7.55
N LYS A 9 -17.31 -6.03 -7.45
CA LYS A 9 -18.46 -6.39 -8.32
C LYS A 9 -19.66 -5.44 -8.17
N GLY A 10 -19.86 -4.91 -6.97
CA GLY A 10 -20.89 -3.92 -6.73
C GLY A 10 -20.72 -2.70 -7.64
N ALA A 11 -19.55 -2.10 -7.63
CA ALA A 11 -19.19 -0.95 -8.44
C ALA A 11 -19.20 -1.23 -9.94
N VAL A 12 -18.78 -2.43 -10.38
CA VAL A 12 -18.89 -2.86 -11.78
C VAL A 12 -20.36 -2.79 -12.26
N ILE A 13 -21.28 -3.33 -11.46
CA ILE A 13 -22.71 -3.31 -11.81
C ILE A 13 -23.25 -1.87 -11.82
N LEU A 14 -22.88 -1.04 -10.83
CA LEU A 14 -23.29 0.36 -10.78
C LEU A 14 -22.81 1.13 -12.02
N SER A 15 -21.58 0.93 -12.45
CA SER A 15 -20.98 1.56 -13.63
C SER A 15 -21.74 1.19 -14.91
N LEU A 16 -22.09 -0.10 -15.06
CA LEU A 16 -22.88 -0.57 -16.21
C LEU A 16 -24.29 0.04 -16.22
N TYR A 17 -24.96 0.11 -15.07
CA TYR A 17 -26.30 0.71 -14.98
C TYR A 17 -26.26 2.22 -15.22
N ALA A 18 -25.25 2.94 -14.74
CA ALA A 18 -25.07 4.36 -14.98
C ALA A 18 -24.87 4.65 -16.48
N ALA A 19 -23.97 3.91 -17.14
CA ALA A 19 -23.74 4.01 -18.58
C ALA A 19 -25.01 3.66 -19.39
N ALA A 20 -25.73 2.60 -19.00
CA ALA A 20 -26.97 2.20 -19.65
C ALA A 20 -28.09 3.24 -19.47
N PHE A 21 -28.15 3.92 -18.33
CA PHE A 21 -29.10 5.01 -18.10
C PHE A 21 -28.84 6.17 -19.07
N LEU A 22 -27.60 6.63 -19.20
CA LEU A 22 -27.25 7.70 -20.12
C LEU A 22 -27.56 7.32 -21.57
N ALA A 23 -27.21 6.11 -21.98
CA ALA A 23 -27.50 5.62 -23.34
C ALA A 23 -28.99 5.57 -23.66
N ARG A 24 -29.86 5.39 -22.68
CA ARG A 24 -31.34 5.32 -22.84
C ARG A 24 -32.04 6.63 -22.55
N SER A 25 -31.35 7.64 -22.03
CA SER A 25 -31.93 8.93 -21.64
C SER A 25 -32.46 9.75 -22.81
N GLY A 26 -32.03 9.46 -24.04
CA GLY A 26 -32.31 10.25 -25.22
C GLY A 26 -31.50 11.55 -25.35
N ARG A 27 -30.64 11.86 -24.35
CA ARG A 27 -29.74 13.00 -24.42
C ARG A 27 -28.62 12.71 -25.44
N PRO A 28 -28.34 13.63 -26.37
CA PRO A 28 -27.10 13.55 -27.16
C PRO A 28 -25.87 13.58 -26.24
N LEU A 29 -24.97 12.62 -26.40
CA LEU A 29 -23.74 12.55 -25.64
C LEU A 29 -22.59 13.20 -26.43
N ASN A 30 -21.85 14.11 -25.80
CA ASN A 30 -20.68 14.75 -26.39
C ASN A 30 -19.47 13.80 -26.41
N TYR A 31 -19.45 12.83 -25.49
CA TYR A 31 -18.37 11.83 -25.35
C TYR A 31 -18.94 10.42 -25.25
N GLY A 32 -18.28 9.48 -25.89
CA GLY A 32 -18.56 8.05 -25.68
C GLY A 32 -18.19 7.62 -24.26
N ILE A 33 -19.04 6.81 -23.65
CA ILE A 33 -18.79 6.21 -22.34
C ILE A 33 -18.33 4.78 -22.55
N ARG A 34 -17.24 4.41 -21.89
CA ARG A 34 -16.70 3.05 -21.89
C ARG A 34 -16.59 2.54 -20.47
N VAL A 35 -17.18 1.40 -20.18
CA VAL A 35 -16.96 0.66 -18.94
C VAL A 35 -15.92 -0.41 -19.24
N MET A 36 -14.76 -0.32 -18.57
CA MET A 36 -13.71 -1.30 -18.65
C MET A 36 -13.74 -2.17 -17.38
N MET A 37 -13.69 -3.46 -17.56
CA MET A 37 -13.62 -4.43 -16.48
C MET A 37 -12.33 -5.21 -16.64
N GLY A 38 -11.41 -5.04 -15.70
CA GLY A 38 -10.18 -5.79 -15.63
C GLY A 38 -10.30 -7.05 -14.77
N CYS A 39 -9.26 -7.84 -14.74
CA CYS A 39 -9.17 -9.07 -13.95
C CYS A 39 -7.82 -9.21 -13.22
N ASP A 40 -7.01 -8.17 -13.17
CA ASP A 40 -5.65 -8.21 -12.62
C ASP A 40 -5.36 -7.04 -11.64
N GLU A 41 -6.41 -6.39 -11.10
CA GLU A 41 -6.25 -5.24 -10.20
C GLU A 41 -5.37 -5.61 -9.00
N GLU A 42 -5.67 -6.70 -8.33
CA GLU A 42 -5.02 -7.20 -7.13
C GLU A 42 -3.62 -7.81 -7.36
N CYS A 43 -3.26 -8.06 -8.62
CA CYS A 43 -2.06 -8.82 -8.99
C CYS A 43 -1.08 -8.03 -9.88
N GLY A 44 -1.21 -6.68 -9.93
CA GLY A 44 -0.24 -5.82 -10.63
C GLY A 44 -0.79 -5.04 -11.80
N MET A 45 -2.08 -5.18 -12.15
CA MET A 45 -2.77 -4.34 -13.15
C MET A 45 -2.15 -4.42 -14.56
N HIS A 46 -1.60 -5.59 -14.95
CA HIS A 46 -0.94 -5.78 -16.25
C HIS A 46 -1.92 -5.79 -17.42
N ASP A 47 -3.19 -6.00 -17.16
CA ASP A 47 -4.27 -5.95 -18.14
C ASP A 47 -4.51 -4.53 -18.67
N VAL A 48 -4.25 -3.46 -17.90
CA VAL A 48 -4.41 -2.08 -18.35
C VAL A 48 -3.37 -1.70 -19.41
N PRO A 49 -2.06 -1.89 -19.23
CA PRO A 49 -1.09 -1.72 -20.31
C PRO A 49 -1.44 -2.50 -21.58
N TYR A 50 -1.83 -3.78 -21.44
CA TYR A 50 -2.28 -4.58 -22.58
C TYR A 50 -3.49 -3.99 -23.30
N TYR A 51 -4.46 -3.43 -22.54
CA TYR A 51 -5.60 -2.73 -23.09
C TYR A 51 -5.19 -1.47 -23.85
N LEU A 52 -4.31 -0.64 -23.27
CA LEU A 52 -3.86 0.63 -23.84
C LEU A 52 -2.99 0.47 -25.10
N GLU A 53 -2.33 -0.67 -25.28
CA GLU A 53 -1.67 -0.99 -26.57
C GLU A 53 -2.65 -1.09 -27.74
N ARG A 54 -3.92 -1.39 -27.48
CA ARG A 54 -4.94 -1.72 -28.49
C ARG A 54 -6.06 -0.69 -28.56
N ASN A 55 -6.15 0.17 -27.59
CA ASN A 55 -7.21 1.16 -27.48
C ASN A 55 -6.64 2.54 -27.15
N PRO A 56 -7.27 3.61 -27.65
CA PRO A 56 -6.86 4.96 -27.30
C PRO A 56 -7.08 5.21 -25.82
N GLU A 57 -6.18 5.97 -25.23
CA GLU A 57 -6.30 6.47 -23.86
C GLU A 57 -7.58 7.30 -23.70
N PRO A 58 -8.35 7.13 -22.63
CA PRO A 58 -9.53 7.96 -22.37
C PRO A 58 -9.11 9.41 -22.11
N ILE A 59 -9.96 10.36 -22.45
CA ILE A 59 -9.74 11.79 -22.12
C ILE A 59 -9.72 11.99 -20.63
N PHE A 60 -10.63 11.34 -19.92
CA PHE A 60 -10.74 11.27 -18.48
C PHE A 60 -11.38 9.94 -18.09
N CYS A 61 -10.97 9.37 -16.98
CA CYS A 61 -11.66 8.23 -16.40
C CYS A 61 -11.65 8.29 -14.87
N PHE A 62 -12.52 7.53 -14.26
CA PHE A 62 -12.44 7.23 -12.84
C PHE A 62 -12.58 5.73 -12.60
N THR A 63 -11.92 5.25 -11.56
CA THR A 63 -12.09 3.89 -11.05
C THR A 63 -13.01 3.92 -9.83
N PRO A 64 -14.10 3.16 -9.83
CA PRO A 64 -15.01 3.06 -8.70
C PRO A 64 -14.53 1.99 -7.71
N ASP A 65 -13.38 2.25 -7.08
CA ASP A 65 -12.62 1.28 -6.29
C ASP A 65 -11.97 1.95 -5.07
N VAL A 66 -12.66 2.94 -4.50
CA VAL A 66 -12.20 3.75 -3.37
C VAL A 66 -13.41 4.24 -2.57
N ASP A 67 -13.16 4.99 -1.50
CA ASP A 67 -14.22 5.72 -0.82
C ASP A 67 -14.58 7.01 -1.58
N PHE A 68 -15.84 7.46 -1.46
CA PHE A 68 -16.21 8.82 -1.83
C PHE A 68 -15.53 9.85 -0.91
N PRO A 69 -15.34 11.13 -1.32
CA PRO A 69 -15.85 11.68 -2.58
C PRO A 69 -14.93 11.46 -3.78
N VAL A 70 -13.66 11.85 -3.77
CA VAL A 70 -12.74 11.68 -4.92
C VAL A 70 -11.31 11.51 -4.42
N SER A 71 -10.69 10.39 -4.75
CA SER A 71 -9.26 10.22 -4.58
C SER A 71 -8.53 10.75 -5.81
N ILE A 72 -7.84 11.87 -5.65
CA ILE A 72 -7.14 12.57 -6.74
C ILE A 72 -5.69 12.15 -6.92
N GLY A 73 -5.17 11.24 -6.11
CA GLY A 73 -3.80 10.80 -6.23
C GLY A 73 -3.45 9.65 -5.29
N GLU A 74 -2.41 8.95 -5.67
CA GLU A 74 -1.90 7.79 -4.95
C GLU A 74 -0.41 7.91 -4.74
N LYS A 75 0.08 7.46 -3.57
CA LYS A 75 1.53 7.36 -3.32
C LYS A 75 2.19 6.41 -4.29
N GLY A 76 3.44 6.70 -4.61
CA GLY A 76 4.31 5.73 -5.24
C GLY A 76 4.52 4.50 -4.35
N MET A 77 4.85 3.39 -4.97
CA MET A 77 5.11 2.14 -4.28
C MET A 77 6.43 1.56 -4.76
N TYR A 78 7.30 1.20 -3.81
CA TYR A 78 8.43 0.32 -4.08
C TYR A 78 8.22 -0.93 -3.23
N ALA A 79 7.73 -1.99 -3.85
CA ALA A 79 7.36 -3.24 -3.20
C ALA A 79 8.26 -4.39 -3.63
N GLY A 80 8.61 -5.29 -2.67
CA GLY A 80 9.42 -6.47 -2.96
C GLY A 80 10.91 -6.20 -3.19
N GLY A 81 11.41 -5.00 -2.91
CA GLY A 81 12.84 -4.77 -2.76
C GLY A 81 13.39 -5.51 -1.54
N VAL A 82 14.56 -6.15 -1.65
CA VAL A 82 15.10 -7.00 -0.61
C VAL A 82 16.52 -6.58 -0.26
N PHE A 83 16.76 -6.34 1.04
CA PHE A 83 18.11 -6.34 1.62
C PHE A 83 18.55 -7.77 1.89
N SER A 84 19.71 -8.15 1.40
CA SER A 84 20.33 -9.47 1.64
C SER A 84 21.69 -9.31 2.30
N SER A 85 21.94 -10.06 3.36
CA SER A 85 23.26 -10.05 4.00
C SER A 85 24.34 -10.58 3.06
N ALA A 86 25.50 -9.94 3.01
CA ALA A 86 26.68 -10.49 2.35
C ALA A 86 27.32 -11.60 3.20
N PRO A 87 27.46 -11.44 4.54
CA PRO A 87 27.96 -12.53 5.38
C PRO A 87 26.89 -13.64 5.49
N VAL A 88 27.40 -14.88 5.57
CA VAL A 88 26.64 -16.05 5.98
C VAL A 88 26.61 -16.08 7.50
N PHE A 89 25.44 -15.90 8.09
CA PHE A 89 25.28 -15.89 9.54
C PHE A 89 25.52 -17.28 10.13
N THR A 90 26.36 -17.33 11.15
CA THR A 90 26.67 -18.52 11.96
C THR A 90 26.22 -18.36 13.40
N SER A 91 26.12 -17.12 13.90
CA SER A 91 25.68 -16.81 15.26
C SER A 91 24.19 -16.95 15.46
N ILE A 92 23.40 -16.82 14.40
CA ILE A 92 21.96 -17.02 14.40
C ILE A 92 21.51 -17.91 13.26
N SER A 93 20.42 -18.62 13.46
CA SER A 93 19.71 -19.39 12.45
C SER A 93 18.20 -19.24 12.58
N SER A 94 17.49 -19.61 11.52
CA SER A 94 16.02 -19.57 11.50
C SER A 94 15.43 -18.19 11.85
N PHE A 95 16.10 -17.11 11.42
CA PHE A 95 15.55 -15.77 11.60
C PHE A 95 14.33 -15.61 10.72
N ALA A 96 13.16 -15.47 11.34
CA ALA A 96 11.89 -15.44 10.64
C ALA A 96 10.87 -14.52 11.30
N ALA A 97 10.16 -13.74 10.47
CA ALA A 97 8.97 -12.99 10.84
C ALA A 97 8.16 -12.61 9.59
N GLY A 98 6.87 -12.40 9.78
CA GLY A 98 5.96 -11.91 8.74
C GLY A 98 5.57 -12.94 7.71
N ASN A 99 4.45 -12.69 7.05
CA ASN A 99 3.91 -13.50 5.97
C ASN A 99 3.36 -12.65 4.81
N ALA A 100 3.38 -11.33 4.95
CA ALA A 100 2.95 -10.38 3.94
C ALA A 100 3.82 -9.11 4.01
N SER A 101 4.29 -8.62 2.87
CA SER A 101 5.18 -7.46 2.77
C SER A 101 4.51 -6.15 3.18
N ASN A 102 3.19 -6.06 3.05
CA ASN A 102 2.38 -4.91 3.45
C ASN A 102 1.87 -4.98 4.90
N SER A 103 2.46 -5.84 5.72
CA SER A 103 2.09 -6.01 7.14
C SER A 103 3.29 -5.76 8.04
N ILE A 104 3.05 -5.16 9.21
CA ILE A 104 4.03 -5.01 10.28
C ILE A 104 3.95 -6.25 11.16
N PRO A 105 5.01 -7.07 11.27
CA PRO A 105 4.98 -8.27 12.09
C PRO A 105 4.84 -7.98 13.58
N GLY A 106 3.88 -8.63 14.22
CA GLY A 106 3.71 -8.60 15.67
C GLY A 106 4.53 -9.68 16.41
N ARG A 107 5.17 -10.60 15.68
CA ARG A 107 6.06 -11.64 16.22
C ARG A 107 7.24 -11.87 15.31
N ALA A 108 8.41 -12.10 15.92
CA ALA A 108 9.64 -12.51 15.24
C ALA A 108 10.38 -13.54 16.09
N SER A 109 11.15 -14.41 15.46
CA SER A 109 11.97 -15.39 16.17
C SER A 109 13.26 -15.70 15.45
N CYS A 110 14.28 -16.10 16.19
CA CYS A 110 15.50 -16.72 15.68
C CYS A 110 16.08 -17.72 16.68
N VAL A 111 17.00 -18.55 16.21
CA VAL A 111 17.83 -19.41 17.10
C VAL A 111 19.21 -18.78 17.22
N VAL A 112 19.65 -18.52 18.43
CA VAL A 112 20.98 -17.94 18.75
C VAL A 112 21.94 -19.04 19.17
N HIS A 113 23.09 -19.10 18.50
CA HIS A 113 24.18 -20.04 18.78
C HIS A 113 25.24 -19.35 19.62
N ALA A 114 25.01 -19.29 20.94
CA ALA A 114 25.92 -18.64 21.92
C ALA A 114 25.98 -19.46 23.20
N PRO A 115 26.60 -20.65 23.18
CA PRO A 115 26.60 -21.55 24.33
C PRO A 115 27.26 -20.88 25.56
N GLY A 116 26.58 -21.05 26.70
CA GLY A 116 27.04 -20.47 27.98
C GLY A 116 26.79 -18.98 28.15
N LYS A 117 26.12 -18.31 27.20
CA LYS A 117 25.76 -16.88 27.29
C LYS A 117 24.58 -16.69 28.23
N SER A 118 24.66 -15.65 29.04
CA SER A 118 23.52 -15.10 29.76
C SER A 118 22.98 -13.87 29.02
N PHE A 119 21.67 -13.75 28.95
CA PHE A 119 21.01 -12.64 28.27
C PHE A 119 20.41 -11.65 29.27
N LYS A 120 20.41 -10.38 28.90
CA LYS A 120 19.68 -9.34 29.64
C LYS A 120 18.19 -9.53 29.47
N GLU A 121 17.44 -9.44 30.56
CA GLU A 121 15.99 -9.37 30.48
C GLU A 121 15.57 -8.14 29.66
N THR A 122 14.72 -8.35 28.68
CA THR A 122 14.22 -7.30 27.78
C THR A 122 12.73 -7.45 27.62
N LYS A 123 11.98 -6.37 27.79
CA LYS A 123 10.52 -6.37 27.63
C LYS A 123 10.14 -6.80 26.21
N GLY A 124 9.23 -7.75 26.10
CA GLY A 124 8.76 -8.27 24.82
C GLY A 124 9.68 -9.32 24.21
N ILE A 125 10.74 -9.78 24.91
CA ILE A 125 11.60 -10.87 24.50
C ILE A 125 11.43 -12.06 25.42
N THR A 126 11.36 -13.25 24.83
CA THR A 126 11.43 -14.54 25.52
C THR A 126 12.64 -15.30 25.02
N VAL A 127 13.47 -15.82 25.94
CA VAL A 127 14.64 -16.63 25.63
C VAL A 127 14.46 -18.03 26.20
N THR A 128 14.41 -19.04 25.35
CA THR A 128 14.21 -20.45 25.74
C THR A 128 15.48 -21.25 25.40
N PRO A 129 16.18 -21.82 26.38
CA PRO A 129 17.32 -22.71 26.15
C PRO A 129 16.89 -23.98 25.40
N LYS A 130 17.75 -24.44 24.48
CA LYS A 130 17.57 -25.71 23.76
C LYS A 130 18.58 -26.76 24.21
N GLU A 131 18.29 -28.02 23.95
CA GLU A 131 19.14 -29.16 24.35
C GLU A 131 20.54 -29.13 23.74
N ASP A 132 20.69 -28.52 22.56
CA ASP A 132 21.95 -28.37 21.83
C ASP A 132 22.81 -27.19 22.33
N GLY A 133 22.39 -26.51 23.39
CA GLY A 133 23.08 -25.35 23.94
C GLY A 133 22.79 -24.03 23.20
N SER A 134 21.97 -24.05 22.18
CA SER A 134 21.46 -22.85 21.53
C SER A 134 20.23 -22.29 22.28
N PHE A 135 19.72 -21.15 21.83
CA PHE A 135 18.58 -20.48 22.45
C PHE A 135 17.55 -20.10 21.36
N LEU A 136 16.29 -20.46 21.56
CA LEU A 136 15.19 -19.85 20.83
C LEU A 136 14.91 -18.48 21.43
N VAL A 137 14.97 -17.44 20.61
CA VAL A 137 14.65 -16.06 21.02
C VAL A 137 13.42 -15.62 20.24
N GLU A 138 12.40 -15.19 20.96
CA GLU A 138 11.12 -14.74 20.40
C GLU A 138 10.85 -13.31 20.84
N ALA A 139 10.46 -12.47 19.89
CA ALA A 139 10.04 -11.09 20.11
C ALA A 139 8.54 -10.90 19.90
N GLN A 140 7.91 -10.14 20.79
CA GLN A 140 6.52 -9.73 20.72
C GLN A 140 6.41 -8.22 20.54
N GLY A 141 5.87 -7.79 19.42
CA GLY A 141 5.57 -6.41 19.07
C GLY A 141 4.06 -6.14 18.96
N ILE A 142 3.72 -5.06 18.27
CA ILE A 142 2.34 -4.68 17.93
C ILE A 142 2.24 -4.62 16.42
N GLY A 143 1.63 -5.62 15.82
CA GLY A 143 1.46 -5.72 14.37
C GLY A 143 0.35 -4.84 13.83
N GLY A 144 0.30 -4.73 12.49
CA GLY A 144 -0.73 -3.98 11.79
C GLY A 144 -0.46 -3.83 10.30
N HIS A 145 -1.28 -3.04 9.61
CA HIS A 145 -1.10 -2.77 8.20
C HIS A 145 0.01 -1.73 7.98
N ALA A 146 0.85 -1.92 6.95
CA ALA A 146 2.01 -1.07 6.67
C ALA A 146 1.64 0.39 6.30
N ALA A 147 0.43 0.63 5.79
CA ALA A 147 -0.05 1.97 5.48
C ALA A 147 -0.39 2.81 6.74
N HIS A 148 -0.63 2.17 7.88
CA HIS A 148 -1.02 2.81 9.14
C HIS A 148 -0.07 2.38 10.26
N PRO A 149 1.20 2.82 10.24
CA PRO A 149 2.23 2.35 11.15
C PRO A 149 2.17 2.96 12.55
N ASP A 150 1.38 4.01 12.77
CA ASP A 150 1.31 4.71 14.04
C ASP A 150 0.85 3.80 15.19
N GLY A 151 1.57 3.86 16.31
CA GLY A 151 1.33 3.01 17.46
C GLY A 151 1.67 1.54 17.25
N LYS A 152 2.32 1.17 16.15
CA LYS A 152 2.80 -0.19 15.89
C LYS A 152 4.28 -0.33 16.29
N HIS A 153 4.65 -1.56 16.65
CA HIS A 153 6.03 -1.89 17.01
C HIS A 153 6.43 -3.18 16.29
N ASN A 154 7.28 -3.06 15.28
CA ASN A 154 7.73 -4.19 14.48
C ASN A 154 8.58 -5.15 15.34
N ALA A 155 8.16 -6.40 15.44
CA ALA A 155 8.84 -7.40 16.23
C ALA A 155 10.25 -7.73 15.68
N ILE A 156 10.52 -7.54 14.39
CA ILE A 156 11.86 -7.71 13.81
C ILE A 156 12.82 -6.70 14.43
N GLY A 157 12.42 -5.43 14.56
CA GLY A 157 13.24 -4.39 15.20
C GLY A 157 13.54 -4.73 16.67
N ILE A 158 12.53 -5.14 17.43
CA ILE A 158 12.70 -5.54 18.85
C ILE A 158 13.70 -6.68 18.97
N LEU A 159 13.60 -7.70 18.10
CA LEU A 159 14.52 -8.83 18.10
C LEU A 159 15.94 -8.41 17.69
N THR A 160 16.05 -7.56 16.68
CA THR A 160 17.34 -7.04 16.20
C THR A 160 18.06 -6.25 17.30
N ASP A 161 17.35 -5.36 17.99
CA ASP A 161 17.93 -4.56 19.09
C ASP A 161 18.41 -5.47 20.23
N PHE A 162 17.63 -6.50 20.58
CA PHE A 162 18.03 -7.49 21.56
C PHE A 162 19.33 -8.21 21.14
N LEU A 163 19.46 -8.61 19.87
CA LEU A 163 20.67 -9.28 19.35
C LEU A 163 21.89 -8.36 19.47
N LEU A 164 21.76 -7.10 19.07
CA LEU A 164 22.82 -6.09 19.15
C LEU A 164 23.23 -5.81 20.60
N ASP A 165 22.27 -5.57 21.49
CA ASP A 165 22.50 -5.26 22.91
C ASP A 165 23.20 -6.39 23.67
N ASN A 166 22.99 -7.63 23.21
CA ASN A 166 23.64 -8.80 23.75
C ASN A 166 24.93 -9.16 22.98
N GLY A 167 25.37 -8.35 22.01
CA GLY A 167 26.61 -8.56 21.25
C GLY A 167 26.61 -9.91 20.52
N ILE A 168 25.47 -10.27 19.91
CA ILE A 168 25.36 -11.45 19.04
C ILE A 168 25.91 -11.11 17.66
N GLY A 169 26.59 -12.10 17.07
CA GLY A 169 27.22 -11.96 15.77
C GLY A 169 28.69 -11.51 15.84
N ASP A 170 29.46 -11.89 14.82
CA ASP A 170 30.77 -11.34 14.57
C ASP A 170 30.71 -9.90 14.01
N ALA A 171 31.81 -9.33 13.62
CA ALA A 171 31.86 -7.94 13.13
C ALA A 171 31.05 -7.74 11.84
N ASP A 172 31.10 -8.72 10.94
CA ASP A 172 30.39 -8.62 9.64
C ASP A 172 28.86 -8.85 9.79
N GLU A 173 28.48 -9.86 10.57
CA GLU A 173 27.09 -10.12 10.91
C GLU A 173 26.44 -8.91 11.61
N ARG A 174 27.17 -8.27 12.53
CA ARG A 174 26.66 -7.08 13.23
C ARG A 174 26.44 -5.89 12.33
N GLN A 175 27.23 -5.70 11.27
CA GLN A 175 26.94 -4.64 10.29
C GLN A 175 25.56 -4.81 9.65
N PHE A 176 25.16 -6.04 9.34
CA PHE A 176 23.81 -6.29 8.81
C PHE A 176 22.72 -6.14 9.88
N LEU A 177 22.98 -6.54 11.13
CA LEU A 177 22.07 -6.27 12.24
C LEU A 177 21.89 -4.76 12.48
N GLU A 178 22.93 -3.95 12.33
CA GLU A 178 22.86 -2.48 12.39
C GLU A 178 22.02 -1.92 11.23
N LEU A 179 22.08 -2.52 10.05
CA LEU A 179 21.17 -2.16 8.95
C LEU A 179 19.72 -2.48 9.31
N LEU A 180 19.45 -3.67 9.86
CA LEU A 180 18.09 -4.02 10.33
C LEU A 180 17.60 -3.06 11.40
N HIS A 181 18.45 -2.66 12.35
CA HIS A 181 18.13 -1.64 13.33
C HIS A 181 17.72 -0.32 12.65
N LYS A 182 18.47 0.15 11.65
CA LYS A 182 18.13 1.36 10.87
C LYS A 182 16.80 1.23 10.12
N ILE A 183 16.52 0.07 9.53
CA ILE A 183 15.26 -0.22 8.85
C ILE A 183 14.07 -0.10 9.81
N HIS A 184 14.24 -0.63 11.02
CA HIS A 184 13.16 -0.73 12.00
C HIS A 184 13.14 0.36 13.07
N SER A 185 14.07 1.33 13.02
CA SER A 185 14.15 2.45 13.98
C SER A 185 12.89 3.31 13.99
N ASN A 186 12.24 3.45 12.84
CA ASN A 186 10.91 4.03 12.67
C ASN A 186 10.30 3.58 11.34
N ALA A 187 9.02 3.91 11.16
CA ALA A 187 8.27 3.53 9.96
C ALA A 187 8.36 4.56 8.81
N TYR A 188 9.20 5.61 8.93
CA TYR A 188 9.22 6.74 8.01
C TYR A 188 10.53 6.90 7.24
N GLY A 189 11.44 5.90 7.37
CA GLY A 189 12.67 5.82 6.60
C GLY A 189 13.80 6.74 7.07
N GLU A 190 13.71 7.34 8.25
CA GLU A 190 14.74 8.22 8.81
C GLU A 190 16.06 7.49 8.98
N GLY A 191 16.05 6.27 9.56
CA GLY A 191 17.25 5.45 9.75
C GLY A 191 17.94 5.07 8.44
N LEU A 192 17.22 5.02 7.34
CA LEU A 192 17.72 4.76 6.00
C LEU A 192 18.12 6.04 5.23
N GLY A 193 17.82 7.22 5.78
CA GLY A 193 18.07 8.51 5.12
C GLY A 193 17.19 8.76 3.89
N ILE A 194 16.00 8.15 3.84
CA ILE A 194 15.03 8.30 2.73
C ILE A 194 13.75 9.03 3.14
N ALA A 195 13.68 9.49 4.39
CA ALA A 195 12.51 10.19 4.88
C ALA A 195 12.24 11.45 4.07
N CYS A 196 11.02 11.62 3.62
CA CYS A 196 10.55 12.83 2.97
C CYS A 196 9.04 13.02 3.15
N THR A 197 8.57 14.27 3.00
CA THR A 197 7.16 14.61 3.08
C THR A 197 6.77 15.45 1.88
N GLY A 198 5.89 14.90 1.06
CA GLY A 198 5.29 15.60 -0.07
C GLY A 198 4.20 16.57 0.38
N LYS A 199 3.94 17.60 -0.41
CA LYS A 199 2.89 18.59 -0.13
C LYS A 199 1.49 18.02 -0.34
N LEU A 200 1.36 17.07 -1.26
CA LEU A 200 0.08 16.49 -1.68
C LEU A 200 -0.13 15.10 -1.10
N LEU A 201 0.88 14.24 -1.21
CA LEU A 201 0.79 12.83 -0.84
C LEU A 201 1.33 12.53 0.57
N GLY A 202 1.75 13.57 1.33
CA GLY A 202 2.15 13.43 2.72
C GLY A 202 3.47 12.70 2.93
N GLN A 203 3.62 12.03 4.07
CA GLN A 203 4.90 11.47 4.52
C GLN A 203 5.18 10.10 3.90
N LEU A 204 6.45 9.82 3.54
CA LEU A 204 6.91 8.49 3.15
C LEU A 204 6.72 7.49 4.31
N THR A 205 6.34 6.25 3.99
CA THR A 205 6.39 5.12 4.92
C THR A 205 7.29 4.01 4.38
N SER A 206 8.05 3.37 5.28
CA SER A 206 9.05 2.36 4.94
C SER A 206 8.98 1.21 5.96
N ILE A 207 8.48 0.07 5.53
CA ILE A 207 8.22 -1.08 6.38
C ILE A 207 9.00 -2.29 5.87
N GLY A 208 9.73 -2.96 6.77
CA GLY A 208 10.20 -4.32 6.59
C GLY A 208 9.14 -5.30 7.09
N GLY A 209 8.46 -5.98 6.18
CA GLY A 209 7.32 -6.85 6.49
C GLY A 209 7.69 -8.30 6.70
N ILE A 210 8.67 -8.80 5.95
CA ILE A 210 9.09 -10.20 6.01
C ILE A 210 10.60 -10.26 6.22
N ILE A 211 11.04 -11.03 7.21
CA ILE A 211 12.45 -11.43 7.32
C ILE A 211 12.54 -12.95 7.23
N SER A 212 13.54 -13.43 6.54
CA SER A 212 13.83 -14.86 6.39
C SER A 212 15.32 -15.14 6.36
N GLN A 213 15.69 -16.36 6.68
CA GLN A 213 17.08 -16.82 6.60
C GLN A 213 17.13 -18.16 5.88
N GLU A 214 17.94 -18.24 4.84
CA GLU A 214 18.16 -19.45 4.06
C GLU A 214 19.64 -19.62 3.74
N GLY A 215 20.21 -20.79 4.01
CA GLY A 215 21.63 -21.05 3.83
C GLY A 215 22.54 -20.08 4.61
N GLY A 216 22.06 -19.56 5.74
CA GLY A 216 22.74 -18.55 6.55
C GLY A 216 22.62 -17.11 6.03
N VAL A 217 22.07 -16.88 4.84
CA VAL A 217 21.82 -15.53 4.31
C VAL A 217 20.50 -15.01 4.86
N VAL A 218 20.56 -13.86 5.53
CA VAL A 218 19.37 -13.17 6.04
C VAL A 218 18.84 -12.21 4.97
N ARG A 219 17.53 -12.25 4.74
CA ARG A 219 16.82 -11.40 3.78
C ARG A 219 15.71 -10.63 4.46
N GLN A 220 15.69 -9.32 4.25
CA GLN A 220 14.64 -8.42 4.70
C GLN A 220 13.94 -7.78 3.50
N ASP A 221 12.66 -8.04 3.31
CA ASP A 221 11.88 -7.34 2.30
C ASP A 221 11.52 -5.92 2.73
N MET A 222 11.15 -5.10 1.75
CA MET A 222 10.74 -3.71 1.98
C MET A 222 9.45 -3.41 1.24
N ASN A 223 8.55 -2.72 1.94
CA ASN A 223 7.37 -2.08 1.37
C ASN A 223 7.46 -0.58 1.67
N ILE A 224 7.70 0.22 0.64
CA ILE A 224 7.88 1.66 0.76
C ILE A 224 6.75 2.35 -0.01
N ARG A 225 6.03 3.25 0.68
CA ARG A 225 5.05 4.15 0.06
C ARG A 225 5.62 5.55 0.08
N TYR A 226 5.77 6.17 -1.07
CA TYR A 226 6.50 7.43 -1.17
C TYR A 226 5.70 8.50 -1.92
N PRO A 227 5.85 9.76 -1.47
CA PRO A 227 5.17 10.90 -2.08
C PRO A 227 5.95 11.46 -3.27
N GLU A 228 5.42 12.52 -3.86
CA GLU A 228 5.96 13.20 -5.04
C GLU A 228 7.31 13.92 -4.84
N CYS A 229 7.87 13.95 -3.62
CA CYS A 229 9.17 14.58 -3.35
C CYS A 229 10.38 13.73 -3.69
N VAL A 230 10.20 12.46 -4.08
CA VAL A 230 11.27 11.54 -4.45
C VAL A 230 10.76 10.56 -5.51
N SER A 231 11.63 10.16 -6.42
CA SER A 231 11.34 9.11 -7.41
C SER A 231 11.73 7.72 -6.90
N GLY A 232 11.15 6.67 -7.48
CA GLY A 232 11.49 5.29 -7.15
C GLY A 232 12.95 4.95 -7.44
N GLU A 233 13.54 5.49 -8.50
CA GLU A 233 14.95 5.29 -8.84
C GLU A 233 15.90 5.98 -7.84
N GLU A 234 15.55 7.16 -7.33
CA GLU A 234 16.32 7.82 -6.25
C GLU A 234 16.28 7.00 -4.97
N LEU A 235 15.11 6.45 -4.61
CA LEU A 235 14.97 5.53 -3.48
C LEU A 235 15.84 4.29 -3.65
N LYS A 236 15.78 3.63 -4.79
CA LYS A 236 16.59 2.46 -5.10
C LYS A 236 18.08 2.73 -4.97
N LYS A 237 18.54 3.87 -5.49
CA LYS A 237 19.94 4.30 -5.39
C LYS A 237 20.34 4.56 -3.93
N ALA A 238 19.48 5.23 -3.14
CA ALA A 238 19.74 5.49 -1.73
C ALA A 238 19.82 4.19 -0.91
N LEU A 239 18.87 3.27 -1.12
CA LEU A 239 18.84 1.98 -0.44
C LEU A 239 20.04 1.11 -0.80
N SER A 240 20.44 1.09 -2.08
CA SER A 240 21.65 0.36 -2.52
C SER A 240 22.92 0.92 -1.87
N LYS A 241 23.02 2.24 -1.70
CA LYS A 241 24.14 2.88 -1.01
C LYS A 241 24.17 2.51 0.47
N VAL A 242 23.02 2.50 1.13
CA VAL A 242 22.91 2.10 2.54
C VAL A 242 23.29 0.62 2.71
N ALA A 243 22.81 -0.24 1.83
CA ALA A 243 23.15 -1.67 1.83
C ALA A 243 24.68 -1.89 1.75
N ALA A 244 25.33 -1.26 0.77
CA ALA A 244 26.77 -1.37 0.58
C ALA A 244 27.59 -0.90 1.80
N ALA A 245 27.10 0.10 2.54
CA ALA A 245 27.74 0.59 3.76
C ALA A 245 27.59 -0.35 4.97
N HIS A 246 26.74 -1.37 4.88
CA HIS A 246 26.44 -2.31 5.97
C HIS A 246 26.65 -3.78 5.55
N ASN A 247 27.59 -4.02 4.66
CA ASN A 247 27.93 -5.37 4.19
C ASN A 247 26.71 -6.16 3.70
N ALA A 248 25.89 -5.49 2.87
CA ALA A 248 24.64 -6.01 2.33
C ALA A 248 24.45 -5.63 0.85
N GLN A 249 23.52 -6.28 0.21
CA GLN A 249 23.02 -5.94 -1.13
C GLN A 249 21.54 -5.57 -1.05
N PHE A 250 21.13 -4.65 -1.91
CA PHE A 250 19.72 -4.31 -2.10
C PHE A 250 19.34 -4.49 -3.56
N GLY A 251 18.25 -5.18 -3.81
CA GLY A 251 17.81 -5.44 -5.18
C GLY A 251 16.38 -5.97 -5.25
N GLY A 252 15.92 -6.19 -6.49
CA GLY A 252 14.56 -6.63 -6.75
C GLY A 252 13.53 -5.52 -6.58
N GLY A 253 12.26 -5.92 -6.50
CA GLY A 253 11.11 -5.06 -6.32
C GLY A 253 10.61 -4.37 -7.58
N GLU A 254 9.37 -3.91 -7.50
CA GLU A 254 8.68 -3.14 -8.52
C GLU A 254 8.52 -1.69 -8.04
N ILE A 255 8.72 -0.76 -8.96
CA ILE A 255 8.52 0.67 -8.74
C ILE A 255 7.27 1.10 -9.48
N LEU A 256 6.32 1.66 -8.72
CA LEU A 256 5.16 2.37 -9.24
C LEU A 256 5.27 3.82 -8.81
N GLU A 257 5.41 4.74 -9.76
CA GLU A 257 5.57 6.16 -9.44
C GLU A 257 4.27 6.77 -8.85
N PRO A 258 4.38 7.78 -7.98
CA PRO A 258 3.22 8.49 -7.47
C PRO A 258 2.57 9.32 -8.57
N PHE A 259 1.27 9.54 -8.45
CA PHE A 259 0.56 10.45 -9.33
C PHE A 259 -0.50 11.26 -8.57
N TYR A 260 -0.88 12.40 -9.13
CA TYR A 260 -2.03 13.16 -8.66
C TYR A 260 -2.64 13.99 -9.80
N ILE A 261 -3.93 14.29 -9.67
CA ILE A 261 -4.69 15.22 -10.51
C ILE A 261 -4.98 16.46 -9.68
N SER A 262 -4.90 17.64 -10.30
CA SER A 262 -5.19 18.89 -9.57
C SER A 262 -6.63 18.89 -9.02
N PRO A 263 -6.84 19.20 -7.75
CA PRO A 263 -8.20 19.35 -7.19
C PRO A 263 -8.98 20.48 -7.85
N ASP A 264 -8.31 21.43 -8.50
CA ASP A 264 -8.91 22.54 -9.23
C ASP A 264 -9.39 22.16 -10.63
N SER A 265 -9.09 20.97 -11.11
CA SER A 265 -9.57 20.47 -12.41
C SER A 265 -11.10 20.54 -12.49
N PRO A 266 -11.68 21.05 -13.60
CA PRO A 266 -13.13 21.09 -13.80
C PRO A 266 -13.80 19.73 -13.63
N ALA A 267 -13.17 18.66 -14.10
CA ALA A 267 -13.69 17.29 -13.95
C ALA A 267 -13.82 16.91 -12.47
N ILE A 268 -12.80 17.23 -11.64
CA ILE A 268 -12.84 16.94 -10.20
C ILE A 268 -13.97 17.74 -9.51
N LYS A 269 -14.13 19.01 -9.85
CA LYS A 269 -15.22 19.85 -9.32
C LYS A 269 -16.58 19.27 -9.65
N VAL A 270 -16.76 18.73 -10.85
CA VAL A 270 -18.02 18.05 -11.25
C VAL A 270 -18.25 16.81 -10.39
N LEU A 271 -17.24 15.96 -10.18
CA LEU A 271 -17.38 14.76 -9.34
C LEU A 271 -17.75 15.11 -7.90
N LEU A 272 -17.06 16.10 -7.31
CA LEU A 272 -17.34 16.58 -5.95
C LEU A 272 -18.76 17.16 -5.84
N SER A 273 -19.17 17.96 -6.83
CA SER A 273 -20.53 18.54 -6.88
C SER A 273 -21.60 17.46 -6.99
N ALA A 274 -21.41 16.47 -7.86
CA ALA A 274 -22.35 15.37 -8.04
C ALA A 274 -22.52 14.54 -6.75
N TYR A 275 -21.43 14.30 -6.03
CA TYR A 275 -21.50 13.62 -4.73
C TYR A 275 -22.29 14.46 -3.71
N THR A 276 -21.94 15.73 -3.53
CA THR A 276 -22.65 16.61 -2.57
C THR A 276 -24.12 16.78 -2.90
N GLU A 277 -24.47 16.92 -4.19
CA GLU A 277 -25.87 17.11 -4.64
C GLU A 277 -26.75 15.89 -4.32
N ILE A 278 -26.20 14.68 -4.45
CA ILE A 278 -26.96 13.46 -4.22
C ILE A 278 -27.02 13.08 -2.73
N THR A 279 -25.88 13.21 -2.02
CA THR A 279 -25.76 12.69 -0.65
C THR A 279 -26.04 13.75 0.42
N GLY A 280 -25.88 15.04 0.08
CA GLY A 280 -25.92 16.14 1.03
C GLY A 280 -24.69 16.24 1.93
N HIS A 281 -23.71 15.38 1.75
CA HIS A 281 -22.45 15.39 2.54
C HIS A 281 -21.44 16.37 1.94
N PRO A 282 -20.56 16.98 2.76
CA PRO A 282 -19.46 17.80 2.26
C PRO A 282 -18.50 16.93 1.46
N ALA A 283 -17.89 17.50 0.42
CA ALA A 283 -16.97 16.82 -0.45
C ALA A 283 -15.64 17.56 -0.59
N GLU A 284 -14.57 16.93 -0.15
CA GLU A 284 -13.20 17.37 -0.38
C GLU A 284 -12.41 16.25 -1.05
N ALA A 285 -11.62 16.62 -2.06
CA ALA A 285 -10.74 15.66 -2.71
C ALA A 285 -9.63 15.20 -1.74
N TYR A 286 -9.27 13.94 -1.81
CA TYR A 286 -8.26 13.35 -0.95
C TYR A 286 -7.21 12.56 -1.74
N THR A 287 -6.15 12.15 -1.08
CA THR A 287 -5.12 11.26 -1.64
C THR A 287 -5.02 9.99 -0.80
N MET A 288 -4.61 8.89 -1.42
CA MET A 288 -4.58 7.60 -0.75
C MET A 288 -3.20 6.92 -0.79
N PHE A 289 -3.01 5.98 0.12
CA PHE A 289 -1.78 5.17 0.23
C PHE A 289 -1.82 3.93 -0.66
N GLY A 290 -3.02 3.48 -1.03
CA GLY A 290 -3.26 2.31 -1.87
C GLY A 290 -2.95 2.57 -3.33
N GLY A 291 -3.20 1.56 -4.16
CA GLY A 291 -3.12 1.67 -5.61
C GLY A 291 -4.40 1.14 -6.23
N THR A 292 -4.85 1.76 -7.30
CA THR A 292 -6.00 1.33 -8.09
C THR A 292 -5.66 1.36 -9.57
N TYR A 293 -6.57 0.93 -10.43
CA TYR A 293 -6.40 1.09 -11.88
C TYR A 293 -6.17 2.54 -12.32
N ALA A 294 -6.55 3.56 -11.50
CA ALA A 294 -6.34 4.96 -11.84
C ALA A 294 -4.87 5.28 -12.16
N ARG A 295 -3.92 4.69 -11.46
CA ARG A 295 -2.48 4.91 -11.68
C ARG A 295 -1.95 4.46 -13.04
N ARG A 296 -2.68 3.62 -13.73
CA ARG A 296 -2.29 3.11 -15.05
C ARG A 296 -2.75 4.01 -16.20
N PHE A 297 -3.56 5.05 -15.92
CA PHE A 297 -4.04 6.03 -16.89
C PHE A 297 -3.47 7.41 -16.61
N LYS A 298 -3.29 8.22 -17.65
CA LYS A 298 -2.70 9.56 -17.52
C LYS A 298 -3.61 10.57 -16.84
N ASN A 299 -4.93 10.36 -16.93
CA ASN A 299 -5.92 11.30 -16.41
C ASN A 299 -7.07 10.52 -15.78
N ALA A 300 -6.81 10.00 -14.60
CA ALA A 300 -7.73 9.15 -13.87
C ALA A 300 -7.75 9.47 -12.38
N VAL A 301 -8.86 9.17 -11.72
CA VAL A 301 -9.06 9.36 -10.29
C VAL A 301 -9.82 8.17 -9.71
N GLY A 302 -9.78 8.02 -8.39
CA GLY A 302 -10.68 7.14 -7.67
C GLY A 302 -12.00 7.86 -7.35
N PHE A 303 -13.15 7.18 -7.49
CA PHE A 303 -14.46 7.79 -7.23
C PHE A 303 -15.47 6.77 -6.72
N GLY A 304 -15.56 6.62 -5.40
CA GLY A 304 -16.47 5.71 -4.70
C GLY A 304 -16.33 4.23 -5.09
N PRO A 305 -17.29 3.36 -4.75
CA PRO A 305 -18.56 3.65 -4.08
C PRO A 305 -18.50 3.57 -2.54
N GLY A 306 -17.31 3.38 -1.93
CA GLY A 306 -17.17 3.33 -0.48
C GLY A 306 -17.68 4.61 0.18
N ASP A 307 -18.12 4.51 1.45
CA ASP A 307 -18.74 5.60 2.17
C ASP A 307 -18.53 5.44 3.67
N ASP A 308 -17.92 6.45 4.29
CA ASP A 308 -17.68 6.50 5.73
C ASP A 308 -18.95 6.77 6.57
N TYR A 309 -20.03 7.25 5.94
CA TYR A 309 -21.30 7.55 6.59
C TYR A 309 -22.20 6.31 6.73
N THR A 310 -21.88 5.25 5.99
CA THR A 310 -22.64 4.00 6.05
C THR A 310 -22.32 3.20 7.31
N PRO A 311 -23.33 2.89 8.14
CA PRO A 311 -23.10 2.03 9.30
C PRO A 311 -22.60 0.66 8.89
N ARG A 312 -21.48 0.23 9.46
CA ARG A 312 -20.93 -1.12 9.27
C ARG A 312 -21.28 -1.99 10.51
N PRO A 313 -22.17 -2.96 10.40
CA PRO A 313 -22.43 -3.92 11.48
C PRO A 313 -21.15 -4.69 11.88
N SER A 314 -21.05 -5.11 13.13
CA SER A 314 -19.84 -5.77 13.67
C SER A 314 -19.47 -7.09 12.98
N PHE A 315 -20.39 -7.72 12.26
CA PHE A 315 -20.11 -8.94 11.50
C PHE A 315 -19.50 -8.66 10.11
N VAL A 316 -19.55 -7.40 9.64
CA VAL A 316 -18.95 -7.00 8.35
C VAL A 316 -17.48 -6.74 8.56
N ALA A 317 -16.66 -7.49 7.87
CA ALA A 317 -15.21 -7.29 7.85
C ALA A 317 -14.79 -6.32 6.74
N SER A 318 -13.51 -5.96 6.73
CA SER A 318 -12.89 -5.21 5.63
C SER A 318 -12.89 -6.02 4.32
N ASP A 319 -12.63 -5.35 3.23
CA ASP A 319 -12.35 -5.98 1.94
C ASP A 319 -11.24 -7.04 2.09
N HIS A 320 -11.20 -8.04 1.22
CA HIS A 320 -10.30 -9.20 1.26
C HIS A 320 -10.48 -10.14 2.46
N ALA A 321 -11.38 -9.84 3.41
CA ALA A 321 -11.64 -10.66 4.59
C ALA A 321 -12.94 -11.49 4.48
N PRO A 322 -13.16 -12.49 5.33
CA PRO A 322 -14.46 -13.16 5.44
C PRO A 322 -15.58 -12.18 5.83
N ASN A 323 -16.80 -12.44 5.37
CA ASN A 323 -17.97 -11.59 5.62
C ASN A 323 -17.91 -10.19 4.97
N GLU A 324 -17.22 -10.06 3.86
CA GLU A 324 -17.32 -8.90 2.99
C GLU A 324 -18.79 -8.63 2.64
N ALA A 325 -19.22 -7.38 2.75
CA ALA A 325 -20.60 -7.01 2.55
C ALA A 325 -20.74 -5.56 2.07
N SER A 326 -21.80 -5.26 1.34
CA SER A 326 -22.18 -3.91 0.96
C SER A 326 -23.60 -3.60 1.40
N TYR A 327 -23.83 -2.34 1.75
CA TYR A 327 -25.15 -1.85 2.14
C TYR A 327 -25.93 -1.40 0.89
N ILE A 328 -27.03 -2.09 0.58
CA ILE A 328 -27.79 -1.84 -0.67
C ILE A 328 -28.26 -0.39 -0.82
N PRO A 329 -28.74 0.32 0.23
CA PRO A 329 -29.08 1.72 0.09
C PRO A 329 -27.92 2.60 -0.37
N SER A 330 -26.69 2.40 0.17
CA SER A 330 -25.49 3.14 -0.26
C SER A 330 -25.15 2.86 -1.72
N LEU A 331 -25.25 1.60 -2.16
CA LEU A 331 -25.07 1.26 -3.57
C LEU A 331 -26.07 1.98 -4.49
N LYS A 332 -27.33 2.11 -4.06
CA LYS A 332 -28.34 2.87 -4.82
C LYS A 332 -28.04 4.37 -4.84
N GLU A 333 -27.49 4.91 -3.79
CA GLU A 333 -27.06 6.30 -3.72
C GLU A 333 -25.83 6.52 -4.62
N ALA A 334 -24.83 5.65 -4.54
CA ALA A 334 -23.67 5.66 -5.43
C ALA A 334 -24.05 5.59 -6.93
N LEU A 335 -25.06 4.79 -7.27
CA LEU A 335 -25.59 4.76 -8.65
C LEU A 335 -26.10 6.13 -9.09
N LYS A 336 -26.81 6.86 -8.22
CA LYS A 336 -27.28 8.21 -8.55
C LYS A 336 -26.12 9.18 -8.72
N VAL A 337 -25.12 9.08 -7.85
CA VAL A 337 -23.86 9.87 -7.95
C VAL A 337 -23.18 9.62 -9.30
N TYR A 338 -23.01 8.37 -9.70
CA TYR A 338 -22.39 8.03 -10.99
C TYR A 338 -23.20 8.53 -12.19
N ILE A 339 -24.53 8.40 -12.16
CA ILE A 339 -25.39 8.92 -13.22
C ILE A 339 -25.23 10.43 -13.34
N LEU A 340 -25.32 11.16 -12.24
CA LEU A 340 -25.20 12.61 -12.24
C LEU A 340 -23.81 13.08 -12.67
N ALA A 341 -22.76 12.45 -12.14
CA ALA A 341 -21.38 12.75 -12.52
C ALA A 341 -21.16 12.55 -14.02
N LEU A 342 -21.53 11.38 -14.56
CA LEU A 342 -21.39 11.10 -15.99
C LEU A 342 -22.25 12.03 -16.85
N TRP A 343 -23.40 12.45 -16.33
CA TRP A 343 -24.28 13.41 -17.02
C TRP A 343 -23.64 14.79 -17.10
N GLN A 344 -23.11 15.31 -16.00
CA GLN A 344 -22.49 16.64 -15.92
C GLN A 344 -21.14 16.69 -16.64
N LEU A 345 -20.34 15.62 -16.60
CA LEU A 345 -19.08 15.52 -17.35
C LEU A 345 -19.27 15.67 -18.89
N GLN A 346 -20.47 15.36 -19.40
CA GLN A 346 -20.78 15.59 -20.82
C GLN A 346 -20.81 17.07 -21.21
N ASP A 347 -20.95 17.98 -20.27
CA ASP A 347 -21.06 19.43 -20.51
C ASP A 347 -19.70 20.14 -20.51
N LEU A 348 -18.64 19.46 -20.08
CA LEU A 348 -17.28 20.00 -20.08
C LEU A 348 -16.66 19.94 -21.50
N ALA A 349 -15.83 20.94 -21.82
CA ALA A 349 -14.99 20.88 -23.01
C ALA A 349 -13.88 19.81 -22.88
N ALA A 350 -13.32 19.36 -24.00
CA ALA A 350 -12.30 18.32 -23.97
C ALA A 350 -11.02 18.76 -23.22
N GLU A 351 -10.68 20.03 -23.27
CA GLU A 351 -9.57 20.64 -22.55
C GLU A 351 -9.82 20.63 -21.03
N GLU A 352 -11.04 20.93 -20.61
CA GLU A 352 -11.46 20.91 -19.21
C GLU A 352 -11.43 19.48 -18.64
N LEU A 353 -11.86 18.49 -19.44
CA LEU A 353 -11.75 17.09 -19.07
C LEU A 353 -10.30 16.63 -18.94
N ARG A 354 -9.37 17.15 -19.75
CA ARG A 354 -7.95 16.84 -19.67
C ARG A 354 -7.23 17.51 -18.50
N GLY A 355 -7.89 18.39 -17.77
CA GLY A 355 -7.28 19.13 -16.66
C GLY A 355 -6.22 20.16 -17.12
N ARG A 356 -6.40 20.70 -18.33
CA ARG A 356 -5.50 21.70 -18.93
C ARG A 356 -6.17 23.06 -19.03
#